data_ee372357036cab9d50ad128e2fce35da
#
_entry.id   ee372357036cab9d50ad128e2fce35da
#
_cell.length_a   1.000
_cell.length_b   1.000
_cell.length_c   1.000
_cell.angle_alpha   90.00
_cell.angle_beta   90.00
_cell.angle_gamma   90.00
#
_symmetry.space_group_name_H-M   'P 1'
#
loop_
_entity.id
_entity.type
_entity.pdbx_description
1 polymer ?
#
loop_
_entity_poly.entity_id
_entity_poly.type
_entity_poly.pdbx_seq_one_letter_code
_entity_poly.pdbx_strand_id
1 'polypeptide(L)'
;MVTIDLKSLVGRLNETSRNALEGAAGLCLSRTHYNVEIEHWLLKLLEVPNSDILAILDKFDIDLGKLNQDLNSELDRIKGGNTRAPALSPSIVDISKNAWMLASVEYGHSLATSAHILTALMLDDSMRQSTSALSGELKKINPESLRELTRSIVGTTAESLSSSMGDTSNSGAPAP
;
A
#
# COMPACT_ATOMS: atom_id res chain seq x y z
N MET A 1 -23.52 -9.05 -8.67
CA MET A 1 -22.26 -8.49 -8.12
C MET A 1 -21.26 -9.62 -7.89
N VAL A 2 -20.07 -9.49 -8.45
CA VAL A 2 -19.04 -10.52 -8.30
C VAL A 2 -18.36 -10.34 -6.95
N THR A 3 -18.37 -11.38 -6.12
CA THR A 3 -17.66 -11.41 -4.85
C THR A 3 -16.25 -11.90 -5.09
N ILE A 4 -15.24 -11.10 -4.72
CA ILE A 4 -13.84 -11.46 -4.86
C ILE A 4 -13.36 -12.07 -3.54
N ASP A 5 -12.68 -13.22 -3.64
CA ASP A 5 -12.05 -13.86 -2.49
C ASP A 5 -10.92 -12.99 -1.96
N LEU A 6 -10.98 -12.64 -0.68
CA LEU A 6 -9.99 -11.77 -0.03
C LEU A 6 -8.58 -12.35 -0.09
N LYS A 7 -8.45 -13.65 0.13
CA LYS A 7 -7.15 -14.34 0.08
C LYS A 7 -6.52 -14.22 -1.31
N SER A 8 -7.32 -14.40 -2.35
CA SER A 8 -6.86 -14.25 -3.74
C SER A 8 -6.46 -12.83 -4.04
N LEU A 9 -7.20 -11.86 -3.51
CA LEU A 9 -6.90 -10.44 -3.70
C LEU A 9 -5.57 -10.06 -3.03
N VAL A 10 -5.35 -10.48 -1.79
CA VAL A 10 -4.09 -10.24 -1.06
C VAL A 10 -2.92 -10.92 -1.80
N GLY A 11 -3.16 -12.06 -2.43
CA GLY A 11 -2.17 -12.76 -3.25
C GLY A 11 -1.75 -11.98 -4.50
N ARG A 12 -2.50 -10.95 -4.90
CA ARG A 12 -2.13 -10.08 -6.03
C ARG A 12 -1.27 -8.88 -5.62
N LEU A 13 -1.07 -8.70 -4.33
CA LEU A 13 -0.11 -7.72 -3.82
C LEU A 13 1.28 -8.35 -3.83
N ASN A 14 2.31 -7.54 -4.08
CA ASN A 14 3.68 -8.04 -3.99
C ASN A 14 4.06 -8.31 -2.52
N GLU A 15 5.21 -8.92 -2.30
CA GLU A 15 5.67 -9.30 -0.96
C GLU A 15 5.76 -8.10 -0.01
N THR A 16 6.34 -6.98 -0.48
CA THR A 16 6.46 -5.75 0.30
C THR A 16 5.09 -5.25 0.77
N SER A 17 4.12 -5.19 -0.13
CA SER A 17 2.78 -4.70 0.18
C SER A 17 2.03 -5.64 1.12
N ARG A 18 2.17 -6.95 0.93
CA ARG A 18 1.57 -7.96 1.82
C ARG A 18 2.16 -7.90 3.23
N ASN A 19 3.49 -7.85 3.33
CA ASN A 19 4.17 -7.77 4.62
C ASN A 19 3.78 -6.49 5.37
N ALA A 20 3.66 -5.38 4.65
CA ALA A 20 3.20 -4.13 5.24
C ALA A 20 1.75 -4.22 5.73
N LEU A 21 0.89 -4.94 5.00
CA LEU A 21 -0.49 -5.14 5.40
C LEU A 21 -0.58 -6.01 6.66
N GLU A 22 0.23 -7.06 6.76
CA GLU A 22 0.34 -7.87 7.97
C GLU A 22 0.83 -7.03 9.15
N GLY A 23 1.85 -6.19 8.92
CA GLY A 23 2.34 -5.23 9.92
C GLY A 23 1.26 -4.24 10.35
N ALA A 24 0.44 -3.80 9.39
CA ALA A 24 -0.69 -2.91 9.68
C ALA A 24 -1.73 -3.58 10.57
N ALA A 25 -2.01 -4.87 10.34
CA ALA A 25 -2.91 -5.63 11.20
C ALA A 25 -2.34 -5.76 12.63
N GLY A 26 -1.02 -5.97 12.75
CA GLY A 26 -0.34 -6.01 14.05
C GLY A 26 -0.42 -4.66 14.78
N LEU A 27 -0.21 -3.57 14.06
CA LEU A 27 -0.33 -2.22 14.61
C LEU A 27 -1.76 -1.93 15.09
N CYS A 28 -2.75 -2.30 14.27
CA CYS A 28 -4.16 -2.17 14.58
C CYS A 28 -4.51 -2.94 15.86
N LEU A 29 -4.02 -4.18 15.98
CA LEU A 29 -4.23 -5.03 17.15
C LEU A 29 -3.59 -4.41 18.40
N SER A 30 -2.36 -3.90 18.31
CA SER A 30 -1.63 -3.32 19.43
C SER A 30 -2.31 -2.06 19.98
N ARG A 31 -3.02 -1.34 19.12
CA ARG A 31 -3.80 -0.15 19.51
C ARG A 31 -5.25 -0.48 19.83
N THR A 32 -5.64 -1.74 19.80
CA THR A 32 -7.02 -2.20 20.03
C THR A 32 -8.05 -1.58 19.11
N HIS A 33 -7.65 -1.27 17.88
CA HIS A 33 -8.56 -0.78 16.84
C HIS A 33 -9.40 -1.91 16.27
N TYR A 34 -10.56 -1.60 15.71
CA TYR A 34 -11.49 -2.60 15.18
C TYR A 34 -11.16 -3.02 13.75
N ASN A 35 -10.70 -2.08 12.94
CA ASN A 35 -10.42 -2.31 11.53
C ASN A 35 -9.03 -1.82 11.14
N VAL A 36 -8.38 -2.56 10.24
CA VAL A 36 -7.17 -2.09 9.58
C VAL A 36 -7.58 -1.05 8.56
N GLU A 37 -7.09 0.18 8.73
CA GLU A 37 -7.38 1.32 7.88
C GLU A 37 -6.18 1.68 7.00
N ILE A 38 -6.40 2.60 6.07
CA ILE A 38 -5.34 3.10 5.18
C ILE A 38 -4.17 3.66 5.98
N GLU A 39 -4.44 4.36 7.09
CA GLU A 39 -3.42 4.97 7.95
C GLU A 39 -2.45 3.91 8.50
N HIS A 40 -2.97 2.76 8.93
CA HIS A 40 -2.13 1.66 9.40
C HIS A 40 -1.21 1.14 8.29
N TRP A 41 -1.78 0.95 7.10
CA TRP A 41 -1.04 0.39 5.97
C TRP A 41 0.04 1.35 5.47
N LEU A 42 -0.30 2.63 5.33
CA LEU A 42 0.65 3.66 4.91
C LEU A 42 1.82 3.77 5.88
N LEU A 43 1.56 3.77 7.19
CA LEU A 43 2.64 3.80 8.20
C LEU A 43 3.60 2.63 8.02
N LYS A 44 3.09 1.44 7.77
CA LYS A 44 3.94 0.26 7.58
C LYS A 44 4.66 0.28 6.25
N LEU A 45 4.05 0.78 5.19
CA LEU A 45 4.72 0.96 3.90
C LEU A 45 5.88 1.95 4.00
N LEU A 46 5.72 3.02 4.79
CA LEU A 46 6.77 4.03 4.97
C LEU A 46 7.99 3.49 5.73
N GLU A 47 7.85 2.40 6.46
CA GLU A 47 8.95 1.76 7.19
C GLU A 47 9.86 0.92 6.28
N VAL A 48 9.39 0.54 5.10
CA VAL A 48 10.16 -0.32 4.18
C VAL A 48 11.20 0.52 3.45
N PRO A 49 12.50 0.25 3.66
CA PRO A 49 13.55 1.04 3.01
C PRO A 49 13.60 0.76 1.51
N ASN A 50 13.95 1.80 0.74
CA ASN A 50 14.16 1.71 -0.72
C ASN A 50 12.97 1.12 -1.48
N SER A 51 11.77 1.40 -1.01
CA SER A 51 10.52 0.98 -1.65
C SER A 51 10.11 1.94 -2.76
N ASP A 52 9.20 1.48 -3.62
CA ASP A 52 8.62 2.30 -4.67
C ASP A 52 7.94 3.54 -4.11
N ILE A 53 7.16 3.37 -3.04
CA ILE A 53 6.42 4.50 -2.44
C ILE A 53 7.37 5.56 -1.90
N LEU A 54 8.47 5.17 -1.25
CA LEU A 54 9.46 6.14 -0.75
C LEU A 54 10.14 6.89 -1.89
N ALA A 55 10.46 6.22 -2.99
CA ALA A 55 11.05 6.85 -4.16
C ALA A 55 10.11 7.89 -4.76
N ILE A 56 8.81 7.58 -4.82
CA ILE A 56 7.79 8.50 -5.33
C ILE A 56 7.64 9.70 -4.40
N LEU A 57 7.53 9.47 -3.10
CA LEU A 57 7.34 10.55 -2.12
C LEU A 57 8.54 11.50 -2.13
N ASP A 58 9.75 10.99 -2.34
CA ASP A 58 10.95 11.81 -2.48
C ASP A 58 10.84 12.75 -3.70
N LYS A 59 10.33 12.27 -4.82
CA LYS A 59 10.16 13.08 -6.03
C LYS A 59 9.15 14.21 -5.86
N PHE A 60 8.20 14.10 -4.97
CA PHE A 60 7.23 15.15 -4.66
C PHE A 60 7.64 16.00 -3.47
N ASP A 61 8.88 15.88 -3.00
CA ASP A 61 9.42 16.63 -1.85
C ASP A 61 8.54 16.50 -0.59
N ILE A 62 8.04 15.29 -0.34
CA ILE A 62 7.23 15.01 0.83
C ILE A 62 8.13 14.92 2.06
N ASP A 63 7.79 15.65 3.11
CA ASP A 63 8.43 15.52 4.42
C ASP A 63 7.92 14.25 5.10
N LEU A 64 8.73 13.19 5.09
CA LEU A 64 8.35 11.89 5.64
C LEU A 64 8.13 11.95 7.15
N GLY A 65 8.90 12.75 7.86
CA GLY A 65 8.73 12.94 9.31
C GLY A 65 7.37 13.53 9.63
N LYS A 66 6.96 14.56 8.89
CA LYS A 66 5.66 15.19 9.05
C LYS A 66 4.53 14.27 8.63
N LEU A 67 4.67 13.55 7.52
CA LEU A 67 3.68 12.57 7.07
C LEU A 67 3.46 11.49 8.13
N ASN A 68 4.55 10.94 8.68
CA ASN A 68 4.51 9.93 9.73
C ASN A 68 3.80 10.47 10.97
N GLN A 69 4.13 11.71 11.39
CA GLN A 69 3.51 12.35 12.53
C GLN A 69 2.01 12.56 12.30
N ASP A 70 1.61 13.03 11.13
CA ASP A 70 0.22 13.26 10.78
C ASP A 70 -0.59 11.95 10.79
N LEU A 71 -0.02 10.87 10.24
CA LEU A 71 -0.67 9.55 10.23
C LEU A 71 -0.83 9.00 11.65
N ASN A 72 0.18 9.15 12.50
CA ASN A 72 0.08 8.73 13.90
C ASN A 72 -0.98 9.54 14.65
N SER A 73 -1.11 10.84 14.37
CA SER A 73 -2.15 11.69 14.95
C SER A 73 -3.55 11.21 14.56
N GLU A 74 -3.71 10.77 13.30
CA GLU A 74 -4.99 10.21 12.85
C GLU A 74 -5.30 8.89 13.55
N LEU A 75 -4.30 8.04 13.79
CA LEU A 75 -4.49 6.80 14.55
C LEU A 75 -4.94 7.09 15.99
N ASP A 76 -4.43 8.16 16.60
CA ASP A 76 -4.81 8.56 17.96
C ASP A 76 -6.30 8.94 18.06
N ARG A 77 -6.91 9.33 16.94
CA ARG A 77 -8.34 9.68 16.88
C ARG A 77 -9.25 8.48 16.69
N ILE A 78 -8.70 7.34 16.26
CA ILE A 78 -9.49 6.13 16.02
C ILE A 78 -9.87 5.51 17.37
N LYS A 79 -11.14 5.16 17.50
CA LYS A 79 -11.65 4.56 18.74
C LYS A 79 -11.07 3.16 18.95
N GLY A 80 -10.50 2.92 20.13
CA GLY A 80 -9.99 1.63 20.55
C GLY A 80 -10.98 0.83 21.37
N GLY A 81 -10.50 -0.27 21.93
CA GLY A 81 -11.30 -1.14 22.82
C GLY A 81 -11.68 -2.48 22.19
N ASN A 82 -11.17 -2.78 21.00
CA ASN A 82 -11.41 -4.07 20.36
C ASN A 82 -10.58 -5.16 21.03
N THR A 83 -11.22 -6.27 21.40
CA THR A 83 -10.57 -7.42 22.03
C THR A 83 -10.44 -8.61 21.08
N ARG A 84 -10.85 -8.46 19.83
CA ARG A 84 -10.81 -9.51 18.80
C ARG A 84 -9.77 -9.16 17.73
N ALA A 85 -9.49 -10.12 16.83
CA ALA A 85 -8.66 -9.86 15.67
C ALA A 85 -9.31 -8.76 14.81
N PRO A 86 -8.52 -7.77 14.34
CA PRO A 86 -9.08 -6.71 13.52
C PRO A 86 -9.49 -7.21 12.14
N ALA A 87 -10.55 -6.63 11.58
CA ALA A 87 -10.98 -6.88 10.21
C ALA A 87 -10.30 -5.88 9.27
N LEU A 88 -10.20 -6.22 7.99
CA LEU A 88 -9.79 -5.25 6.97
C LEU A 88 -10.96 -4.32 6.67
N SER A 89 -10.73 -3.01 6.67
CA SER A 89 -11.77 -2.06 6.32
C SER A 89 -12.16 -2.22 4.84
N PRO A 90 -13.39 -1.84 4.46
CA PRO A 90 -13.77 -1.84 3.04
C PRO A 90 -12.84 -1.01 2.16
N SER A 91 -12.27 0.07 2.70
CA SER A 91 -11.29 0.91 1.98
C SER A 91 -10.04 0.14 1.60
N ILE A 92 -9.53 -0.72 2.51
CA ILE A 92 -8.36 -1.56 2.22
C ILE A 92 -8.67 -2.52 1.07
N VAL A 93 -9.84 -3.13 1.09
CA VAL A 93 -10.28 -4.07 0.03
C VAL A 93 -10.39 -3.34 -1.31
N ASP A 94 -11.02 -2.18 -1.32
CA ASP A 94 -11.22 -1.38 -2.54
C ASP A 94 -9.88 -0.91 -3.13
N ILE A 95 -8.98 -0.44 -2.28
CA ILE A 95 -7.65 -0.01 -2.73
C ILE A 95 -6.84 -1.18 -3.28
N SER A 96 -6.92 -2.33 -2.64
CA SER A 96 -6.22 -3.54 -3.13
C SER A 96 -6.73 -3.95 -4.52
N LYS A 97 -8.05 -3.89 -4.76
CA LYS A 97 -8.64 -4.15 -6.07
C LYS A 97 -8.16 -3.14 -7.11
N ASN A 98 -8.23 -1.85 -6.77
CA ASN A 98 -7.86 -0.77 -7.69
C ASN A 98 -6.37 -0.80 -8.00
N ALA A 99 -5.53 -1.06 -7.00
CA ALA A 99 -4.08 -1.17 -7.19
C ALA A 99 -3.73 -2.31 -8.14
N TRP A 100 -4.38 -3.47 -7.98
CA TRP A 100 -4.14 -4.59 -8.88
C TRP A 100 -4.67 -4.33 -10.30
N MET A 101 -5.83 -3.69 -10.42
CA MET A 101 -6.36 -3.30 -11.73
C MET A 101 -5.40 -2.36 -12.45
N LEU A 102 -4.88 -1.35 -11.76
CA LEU A 102 -3.88 -0.45 -12.33
C LEU A 102 -2.62 -1.23 -12.73
N ALA A 103 -2.09 -2.05 -11.83
CA ALA A 103 -0.87 -2.81 -12.08
C ALA A 103 -1.01 -3.69 -13.31
N SER A 104 -2.12 -4.42 -13.44
CA SER A 104 -2.32 -5.39 -14.53
C SER A 104 -2.76 -4.73 -15.82
N VAL A 105 -3.75 -3.85 -15.78
CA VAL A 105 -4.37 -3.28 -16.99
C VAL A 105 -3.55 -2.13 -17.56
N GLU A 106 -3.13 -1.19 -16.70
CA GLU A 106 -2.45 0.01 -17.18
C GLU A 106 -0.94 -0.17 -17.31
N TYR A 107 -0.32 -0.90 -16.37
CA TYR A 107 1.14 -1.04 -16.34
C TYR A 107 1.65 -2.41 -16.80
N GLY A 108 0.77 -3.39 -16.98
CA GLY A 108 1.15 -4.73 -17.46
C GLY A 108 1.93 -5.56 -16.46
N HIS A 109 1.75 -5.32 -15.17
CA HIS A 109 2.44 -6.06 -14.11
C HIS A 109 1.51 -7.09 -13.48
N SER A 110 2.08 -8.21 -13.01
CA SER A 110 1.30 -9.30 -12.43
C SER A 110 0.93 -9.08 -10.96
N LEU A 111 1.69 -8.24 -10.25
CA LEU A 111 1.47 -7.93 -8.84
C LEU A 111 1.42 -6.42 -8.62
N ALA A 112 0.66 -6.01 -7.62
CA ALA A 112 0.58 -4.60 -7.22
C ALA A 112 1.70 -4.29 -6.21
N THR A 113 2.50 -3.26 -6.51
CA THR A 113 3.55 -2.77 -5.62
C THR A 113 3.03 -1.60 -4.77
N SER A 114 3.85 -1.11 -3.85
CA SER A 114 3.51 0.07 -3.05
C SER A 114 3.25 1.31 -3.93
N ALA A 115 3.88 1.40 -5.11
CA ALA A 115 3.61 2.46 -6.08
C ALA A 115 2.19 2.39 -6.62
N HIS A 116 1.72 1.19 -6.95
CA HIS A 116 0.35 1.01 -7.44
C HIS A 116 -0.68 1.32 -6.35
N ILE A 117 -0.37 1.00 -5.09
CA ILE A 117 -1.24 1.31 -3.96
C ILE A 117 -1.38 2.83 -3.81
N LEU A 118 -0.28 3.56 -3.80
CA LEU A 118 -0.31 5.02 -3.71
C LEU A 118 -1.03 5.64 -4.91
N THR A 119 -0.78 5.13 -6.10
CA THR A 119 -1.43 5.60 -7.33
C THR A 119 -2.94 5.38 -7.26
N ALA A 120 -3.38 4.20 -6.80
CA ALA A 120 -4.80 3.90 -6.62
C ALA A 120 -5.47 4.87 -5.63
N LEU A 121 -4.76 5.21 -4.54
CA LEU A 121 -5.26 6.17 -3.55
C LEU A 121 -5.45 7.56 -4.15
N MET A 122 -4.60 7.96 -5.08
CA MET A 122 -4.59 9.32 -5.61
C MET A 122 -5.39 9.50 -6.90
N LEU A 123 -5.64 8.44 -7.67
CA LEU A 123 -6.39 8.55 -8.93
C LEU A 123 -7.91 8.48 -8.75
N ASP A 124 -8.39 7.87 -7.68
CA ASP A 124 -9.81 7.86 -7.34
C ASP A 124 -10.15 9.13 -6.56
N ASP A 125 -11.10 9.93 -7.04
CA ASP A 125 -11.44 11.23 -6.45
C ASP A 125 -11.86 11.12 -4.97
N SER A 126 -12.69 10.14 -4.65
CA SER A 126 -13.16 9.91 -3.29
C SER A 126 -12.02 9.49 -2.36
N MET A 127 -11.21 8.53 -2.81
CA MET A 127 -10.05 8.06 -2.05
C MET A 127 -8.99 9.15 -1.89
N ARG A 128 -8.77 9.96 -2.94
CA ARG A 128 -7.82 11.07 -2.88
C ARG A 128 -8.22 12.09 -1.84
N GLN A 129 -9.50 12.44 -1.77
CA GLN A 129 -9.99 13.38 -0.76
C GLN A 129 -9.77 12.83 0.65
N SER A 130 -10.14 11.58 0.89
CA SER A 130 -9.97 10.94 2.19
C SER A 130 -8.49 10.84 2.59
N THR A 131 -7.64 10.43 1.64
CA THR A 131 -6.20 10.24 1.87
C THR A 131 -5.50 11.58 2.10
N SER A 132 -5.83 12.60 1.30
CA SER A 132 -5.24 13.93 1.43
C SER A 132 -5.65 14.62 2.73
N ALA A 133 -6.79 14.24 3.30
CA ALA A 133 -7.23 14.75 4.60
C ALA A 133 -6.38 14.23 5.76
N LEU A 134 -5.66 13.11 5.57
CA LEU A 134 -4.80 12.53 6.59
C LEU A 134 -3.55 13.37 6.84
N SER A 135 -3.02 14.01 5.81
CA SER A 135 -1.82 14.84 5.90
C SER A 135 -1.79 15.86 4.79
N GLY A 136 -1.41 17.09 5.13
CA GLY A 136 -1.19 18.15 4.14
C GLY A 136 -0.06 17.84 3.17
N GLU A 137 0.89 16.99 3.58
CA GLU A 137 1.99 16.56 2.71
C GLU A 137 1.47 15.82 1.46
N LEU A 138 0.42 15.01 1.61
CA LEU A 138 -0.14 14.23 0.50
C LEU A 138 -0.82 15.12 -0.56
N LYS A 139 -1.17 16.34 -0.21
CA LYS A 139 -1.73 17.31 -1.16
C LYS A 139 -0.72 17.79 -2.20
N LYS A 140 0.58 17.59 -1.94
CA LYS A 140 1.65 17.94 -2.88
C LYS A 140 1.69 17.00 -4.09
N ILE A 141 1.04 15.84 -4.02
CA ILE A 141 1.05 14.83 -5.07
C ILE A 141 0.06 15.21 -6.16
N ASN A 142 0.58 15.45 -7.38
CA ASN A 142 -0.25 15.63 -8.56
C ASN A 142 -0.59 14.24 -9.14
N PRO A 143 -1.89 13.89 -9.29
CA PRO A 143 -2.27 12.55 -9.73
C PRO A 143 -1.73 12.16 -11.11
N GLU A 144 -1.73 13.07 -12.07
CA GLU A 144 -1.25 12.77 -13.42
C GLU A 144 0.27 12.59 -13.46
N SER A 145 1.01 13.44 -12.72
CA SER A 145 2.45 13.26 -12.56
C SER A 145 2.78 11.94 -11.86
N LEU A 146 1.98 11.56 -10.87
CA LEU A 146 2.13 10.29 -10.17
C LEU A 146 1.96 9.10 -11.11
N ARG A 147 0.97 9.14 -12.01
CA ARG A 147 0.71 8.08 -12.98
C ARG A 147 1.96 7.82 -13.85
N GLU A 148 2.57 8.87 -14.37
CA GLU A 148 3.77 8.77 -15.20
C GLU A 148 5.00 8.36 -14.39
N LEU A 149 5.15 8.91 -13.19
CA LEU A 149 6.27 8.58 -12.31
C LEU A 149 6.23 7.11 -11.88
N THR A 150 5.05 6.57 -11.60
CA THR A 150 4.86 5.16 -11.25
C THR A 150 5.38 4.26 -12.38
N ARG A 151 5.10 4.61 -13.62
CA ARG A 151 5.57 3.86 -14.80
C ARG A 151 7.09 3.75 -14.84
N SER A 152 7.80 4.83 -14.47
CA SER A 152 9.26 4.85 -14.49
C SER A 152 9.91 4.24 -13.25
N ILE A 153 9.23 4.23 -12.11
CA ILE A 153 9.79 3.78 -10.83
C ILE A 153 9.64 2.28 -10.61
N VAL A 154 8.48 1.70 -10.97
CA VAL A 154 8.24 0.27 -10.78
C VAL A 154 9.28 -0.55 -11.54
N GLY A 155 9.94 -1.46 -10.84
CA GLY A 155 11.01 -2.28 -11.39
C GLY A 155 12.42 -1.74 -11.17
N THR A 156 12.56 -0.52 -10.64
CA THR A 156 13.87 0.13 -10.46
C THR A 156 14.35 0.18 -9.01
N THR A 157 13.47 -0.10 -8.05
CA THR A 157 13.79 -0.03 -6.61
C THR A 157 14.08 -1.42 -6.04
N ALA A 158 14.56 -1.45 -4.79
CA ALA A 158 14.81 -2.70 -4.07
C ALA A 158 13.53 -3.53 -3.86
N GLU A 159 12.36 -2.90 -3.91
CA GLU A 159 11.07 -3.59 -3.80
C GLU A 159 10.88 -4.63 -4.90
N SER A 160 11.27 -4.32 -6.13
CA SER A 160 11.18 -5.25 -7.26
C SER A 160 12.19 -6.39 -7.16
N LEU A 161 13.35 -6.14 -6.56
CA LEU A 161 14.38 -7.17 -6.38
C LEU A 161 13.93 -8.26 -5.41
N SER A 162 13.25 -7.90 -4.32
CA SER A 162 12.70 -8.89 -3.38
C SER A 162 11.61 -9.75 -4.02
N SER A 163 10.82 -9.18 -4.91
CA SER A 163 9.79 -9.93 -5.65
C SER A 163 10.41 -10.95 -6.63
N SER A 164 11.52 -10.59 -7.27
CA SER A 164 12.20 -11.50 -8.21
C SER A 164 12.89 -12.67 -7.48
N MET A 165 13.35 -12.46 -6.26
CA MET A 165 13.95 -13.51 -5.44
C MET A 165 12.91 -14.51 -4.93
N GLY A 166 11.68 -14.08 -4.71
CA GLY A 166 10.57 -14.94 -4.32
C GLY A 166 10.16 -15.91 -5.43
N ASP A 167 10.18 -15.44 -6.67
CA ASP A 167 9.81 -16.26 -7.83
C ASP A 167 10.85 -17.34 -8.16
N THR A 168 12.13 -17.05 -7.91
CA THR A 168 13.20 -18.02 -8.18
C THR A 168 13.25 -19.17 -7.17
N SER A 169 12.71 -18.96 -5.97
CA SER A 169 12.68 -20.02 -4.97
C SER A 169 11.59 -21.08 -5.22
N ASN A 170 10.65 -20.79 -6.13
CA ASN A 170 9.54 -21.71 -6.44
C ASN A 170 9.71 -22.40 -7.79
N SER A 171 10.77 -22.13 -8.54
CA SER A 171 11.17 -22.93 -9.66
C SER A 171 12.06 -24.06 -9.13
N GLY A 172 11.43 -25.00 -8.44
CA GLY A 172 12.11 -26.23 -8.07
C GLY A 172 12.68 -26.86 -9.34
N ALA A 173 14.01 -26.90 -9.43
CA ALA A 173 14.64 -27.61 -10.51
C ALA A 173 14.08 -29.04 -10.50
N PRO A 174 13.61 -29.56 -11.64
CA PRO A 174 13.19 -30.94 -11.69
C PRO A 174 14.38 -31.82 -11.28
N ALA A 175 14.16 -32.67 -10.30
CA ALA A 175 15.17 -33.65 -9.93
C ALA A 175 15.50 -34.51 -11.16
N PRO A 176 16.76 -34.79 -11.43
CA PRO A 176 17.14 -35.65 -12.53
C PRO A 176 16.54 -37.06 -12.39
#